data_278ed185379de1546334e8e579757d08
#
_entry.id   278ed185379de1546334e8e579757d08
#
_cell.length_a   1.000
_cell.length_b   1.000
_cell.length_c   1.000
_cell.angle_alpha   90.00
_cell.angle_beta   90.00
_cell.angle_gamma   90.00
#
_symmetry.space_group_name_H-M   'P 1'
#
loop_
_entity.id
_entity.type
_entity.pdbx_description
1 polymer ?
#
loop_
_entity_poly.entity_id
_entity_poly.type
_entity_poly.pdbx_seq_one_letter_code
_entity_poly.pdbx_strand_id
1 'polypeptide(L)'
;MAENLLFLTGKLAEKSLHKVLAEMQPAPFEYQVAQLGISVAALMTPEFIARRLADARGADRIVVPGLCRGDLGSLSEKYGVPVERGPEDLKDLPQFFGRGGKAPDLSKYDVSIFAEIVEAPQLTVEGILAKAEHYRGQGANVIDLGCLPNTPFPHLEDAVVALKEAGHLVSVDSLLPDDLLRADKAGADYLLSLTEKTLRIADEVAATPVLIPARSGSLPSLYRAIDAMLAKGKPFIADPILDPIPFGLSDSIVRYHRLRKRYPDISVMMGVGNLTELTDADTTGINAMLFGIIAELKINAVLTTSVSPHAASAVAEADIARRMMHAAHEDRRLPRDYSDGLLGLHDRRPFSYTEEEIADIAAQIKDPSFRIQVSEEGISIYNRDGLFRDIDPFRLYPHLKVDDDASHAFYLGVELARAQIAWQLKKRYSQDEELQWGCNVTKKDARGRVEHREASLKEKRSKKGST
;
A
#
# COMPACT_ATOMS: atom_id res chain seq x y z
N MET A 1 28.03 23.25 0.34
CA MET A 1 28.73 22.44 -0.69
C MET A 1 27.75 21.38 -1.14
N ALA A 2 27.74 20.99 -2.40
CA ALA A 2 26.92 19.87 -2.85
C ALA A 2 27.44 18.58 -2.20
N GLU A 3 26.54 17.67 -1.83
CA GLU A 3 26.89 16.35 -1.28
C GLU A 3 27.60 15.53 -2.38
N ASN A 4 28.66 14.81 -2.04
CA ASN A 4 29.40 13.95 -2.98
C ASN A 4 29.01 12.49 -2.74
N LEU A 5 28.41 11.84 -3.73
CA LEU A 5 27.90 10.46 -3.65
C LEU A 5 28.80 9.47 -4.37
N LEU A 6 29.03 8.31 -3.77
CA LEU A 6 29.71 7.19 -4.42
C LEU A 6 28.70 6.09 -4.75
N PHE A 7 28.41 5.88 -6.03
CA PHE A 7 27.55 4.81 -6.50
C PHE A 7 28.36 3.55 -6.76
N LEU A 8 27.97 2.42 -6.16
CA LEU A 8 28.56 1.11 -6.43
C LEU A 8 27.74 0.36 -7.48
N THR A 9 28.42 -0.25 -8.44
CA THR A 9 27.75 -0.98 -9.52
C THR A 9 28.54 -2.20 -10.01
N GLY A 10 27.85 -3.08 -10.73
CA GLY A 10 28.43 -4.20 -11.48
C GLY A 10 28.67 -3.85 -12.93
N LYS A 11 29.39 -4.72 -13.64
CA LYS A 11 29.79 -4.51 -15.05
C LYS A 11 28.60 -4.26 -15.98
N LEU A 12 27.52 -5.04 -15.83
CA LEU A 12 26.36 -4.98 -16.72
C LEU A 12 25.51 -3.72 -16.51
N ALA A 13 25.47 -3.18 -15.27
CA ALA A 13 24.67 -2.03 -14.94
C ALA A 13 25.42 -0.67 -15.07
N GLU A 14 26.74 -0.68 -15.25
CA GLU A 14 27.57 0.52 -15.26
C GLU A 14 27.15 1.53 -16.33
N LYS A 15 26.97 1.08 -17.58
CA LYS A 15 26.55 1.94 -18.70
C LYS A 15 25.17 2.56 -18.43
N SER A 16 24.21 1.75 -17.95
CA SER A 16 22.86 2.21 -17.62
C SER A 16 22.85 3.19 -16.44
N LEU A 17 23.67 2.96 -15.41
CA LEU A 17 23.82 3.87 -14.29
C LEU A 17 24.36 5.24 -14.75
N HIS A 18 25.40 5.26 -15.57
CA HIS A 18 25.95 6.49 -16.13
C HIS A 18 24.92 7.25 -16.98
N LYS A 19 24.11 6.54 -17.79
CA LYS A 19 23.03 7.16 -18.58
C LYS A 19 22.01 7.84 -17.68
N VAL A 20 21.49 7.15 -16.66
CA VAL A 20 20.50 7.70 -15.73
C VAL A 20 21.06 8.89 -14.96
N LEU A 21 22.30 8.82 -14.44
CA LEU A 21 22.94 9.91 -13.74
C LEU A 21 23.19 11.13 -14.63
N ALA A 22 23.52 10.94 -15.91
CA ALA A 22 23.67 12.00 -16.88
C ALA A 22 22.33 12.70 -17.19
N GLU A 23 21.25 11.93 -17.33
CA GLU A 23 19.88 12.46 -17.53
C GLU A 23 19.37 13.23 -16.30
N MET A 24 19.95 12.96 -15.12
CA MET A 24 19.65 13.68 -13.90
C MET A 24 20.37 15.06 -13.79
N GLN A 25 21.18 15.50 -14.72
CA GLN A 25 21.87 16.79 -14.63
C GLN A 25 20.94 17.98 -14.97
N PRO A 26 21.05 19.12 -14.26
CA PRO A 26 21.88 19.38 -13.07
C PRO A 26 21.34 18.63 -11.83
N ALA A 27 22.20 17.83 -11.15
CA ALA A 27 21.85 17.12 -9.92
C ALA A 27 22.12 17.99 -8.68
N PRO A 28 21.40 17.78 -7.56
CA PRO A 28 21.67 18.47 -6.30
C PRO A 28 22.92 17.95 -5.58
N PHE A 29 23.63 16.98 -6.17
CA PHE A 29 24.82 16.33 -5.64
C PHE A 29 25.88 16.18 -6.74
N GLU A 30 27.15 16.04 -6.34
CA GLU A 30 28.22 15.52 -7.15
C GLU A 30 28.30 14.00 -7.02
N TYR A 31 28.84 13.28 -8.00
CA TYR A 31 28.89 11.84 -7.91
C TYR A 31 30.13 11.20 -8.54
N GLN A 32 30.46 10.04 -8.02
CA GLN A 32 31.45 9.13 -8.56
C GLN A 32 30.80 7.75 -8.73
N VAL A 33 31.27 6.96 -9.68
CA VAL A 33 30.84 5.58 -9.89
C VAL A 33 32.00 4.63 -9.66
N ALA A 34 31.80 3.59 -8.87
CA ALA A 34 32.77 2.52 -8.64
C ALA A 34 32.20 1.17 -9.08
N GLN A 35 32.76 0.65 -10.16
CA GLN A 35 32.49 -0.71 -10.62
C GLN A 35 33.38 -1.71 -9.86
N LEU A 36 32.78 -2.67 -9.14
CA LEU A 36 33.47 -3.56 -8.21
C LEU A 36 33.91 -4.92 -8.80
N GLY A 37 33.80 -5.09 -10.12
CA GLY A 37 34.27 -6.30 -10.81
C GLY A 37 33.28 -7.48 -10.84
N ILE A 38 32.11 -7.37 -10.20
CA ILE A 38 31.02 -8.33 -10.32
C ILE A 38 30.21 -8.06 -11.58
N SER A 39 29.70 -9.09 -12.25
CA SER A 39 28.88 -8.90 -13.45
C SER A 39 27.51 -8.32 -13.10
N VAL A 40 26.78 -8.93 -12.19
CA VAL A 40 25.42 -8.55 -11.80
C VAL A 40 25.47 -7.77 -10.47
N ALA A 41 25.06 -6.50 -10.49
CA ALA A 41 25.10 -5.61 -9.34
C ALA A 41 24.22 -6.12 -8.18
N ALA A 42 23.06 -6.70 -8.48
CA ALA A 42 22.12 -7.26 -7.50
C ALA A 42 22.70 -8.38 -6.61
N LEU A 43 23.78 -9.02 -7.05
CA LEU A 43 24.46 -10.08 -6.28
C LEU A 43 25.52 -9.56 -5.30
N MET A 44 25.63 -8.25 -5.13
CA MET A 44 26.55 -7.68 -4.14
C MET A 44 26.06 -7.98 -2.72
N THR A 45 27.01 -8.25 -1.84
CA THR A 45 26.80 -8.34 -0.39
C THR A 45 27.75 -7.39 0.34
N PRO A 46 27.48 -7.02 1.58
CA PRO A 46 28.38 -6.18 2.39
C PRO A 46 29.82 -6.73 2.43
N GLU A 47 29.98 -8.05 2.59
CA GLU A 47 31.30 -8.69 2.63
C GLU A 47 32.03 -8.60 1.29
N PHE A 48 31.30 -8.71 0.18
CA PHE A 48 31.86 -8.52 -1.15
C PHE A 48 32.34 -7.09 -1.33
N ILE A 49 31.50 -6.10 -0.97
CA ILE A 49 31.82 -4.67 -1.06
C ILE A 49 33.03 -4.36 -0.18
N ALA A 50 33.05 -4.83 1.08
CA ALA A 50 34.14 -4.61 2.01
C ALA A 50 35.50 -5.13 1.52
N ARG A 51 35.52 -6.18 0.70
CA ARG A 51 36.75 -6.74 0.08
C ARG A 51 37.21 -5.99 -1.16
N ARG A 52 36.28 -5.33 -1.88
CA ARG A 52 36.57 -4.74 -3.19
C ARG A 52 36.71 -3.23 -3.18
N LEU A 53 36.04 -2.56 -2.23
CA LEU A 53 36.13 -1.11 -2.05
C LEU A 53 37.12 -0.83 -0.91
N ALA A 54 38.20 -0.11 -1.24
CA ALA A 54 39.26 0.20 -0.27
C ALA A 54 38.80 1.28 0.72
N ASP A 55 38.22 2.36 0.19
CA ASP A 55 37.77 3.53 0.95
C ASP A 55 36.55 4.21 0.28
N ALA A 56 36.01 5.20 0.93
CA ALA A 56 34.85 5.97 0.44
C ALA A 56 35.19 6.97 -0.69
N ARG A 57 36.44 7.06 -1.17
CA ARG A 57 36.90 7.99 -2.21
C ARG A 57 36.54 9.45 -1.95
N GLY A 58 36.46 9.86 -0.70
CA GLY A 58 36.06 11.21 -0.30
C GLY A 58 34.57 11.52 -0.49
N ALA A 59 33.74 10.50 -0.68
CA ALA A 59 32.29 10.69 -0.74
C ALA A 59 31.70 10.92 0.67
N ASP A 60 30.65 11.71 0.73
CA ASP A 60 29.87 11.94 1.96
C ASP A 60 28.91 10.80 2.25
N ARG A 61 28.54 10.00 1.21
CA ARG A 61 27.63 8.87 1.31
C ARG A 61 27.89 7.87 0.17
N ILE A 62 27.69 6.59 0.47
CA ILE A 62 27.81 5.48 -0.51
C ILE A 62 26.43 4.92 -0.81
N VAL A 63 26.08 4.82 -2.08
CA VAL A 63 24.83 4.21 -2.56
C VAL A 63 25.14 2.87 -3.20
N VAL A 64 24.62 1.78 -2.59
CA VAL A 64 24.76 0.41 -3.11
C VAL A 64 23.55 0.02 -3.93
N PRO A 65 23.62 -1.02 -4.80
CA PRO A 65 22.45 -1.53 -5.53
C PRO A 65 21.28 -1.86 -4.59
N GLY A 66 20.04 -1.54 -4.99
CA GLY A 66 18.85 -1.74 -4.17
C GLY A 66 18.64 -3.18 -3.73
N LEU A 67 19.01 -4.15 -4.58
CA LEU A 67 18.93 -5.58 -4.29
C LEU A 67 20.14 -6.14 -3.51
N CYS A 68 21.10 -5.30 -3.08
CA CYS A 68 22.20 -5.71 -2.22
C CYS A 68 21.65 -6.28 -0.90
N ARG A 69 21.92 -7.57 -0.63
CA ARG A 69 21.42 -8.29 0.54
C ARG A 69 22.41 -8.20 1.72
N GLY A 70 21.92 -8.16 2.94
CA GLY A 70 22.71 -8.15 4.17
C GLY A 70 22.65 -6.81 4.92
N ASP A 71 23.24 -6.74 6.09
CA ASP A 71 23.29 -5.52 6.92
C ASP A 71 24.38 -4.57 6.43
N LEU A 72 24.02 -3.30 6.18
CA LEU A 72 24.94 -2.26 5.71
C LEU A 72 25.64 -1.50 6.86
N GLY A 73 25.24 -1.74 8.11
CA GLY A 73 25.82 -1.03 9.27
C GLY A 73 27.32 -1.21 9.36
N SER A 74 27.81 -2.43 9.14
CA SER A 74 29.25 -2.75 9.15
C SER A 74 30.04 -2.02 8.04
N LEU A 75 29.42 -1.70 6.92
CA LEU A 75 30.05 -0.90 5.85
C LEU A 75 30.10 0.58 6.25
N SER A 76 29.03 1.11 6.86
CA SER A 76 29.00 2.49 7.34
C SER A 76 30.07 2.72 8.41
N GLU A 77 30.26 1.78 9.33
CA GLU A 77 31.35 1.82 10.33
C GLU A 77 32.73 1.76 9.65
N LYS A 78 32.91 0.86 8.68
CA LYS A 78 34.19 0.68 8.00
C LYS A 78 34.61 1.92 7.24
N TYR A 79 33.68 2.58 6.51
CA TYR A 79 34.01 3.71 5.64
C TYR A 79 33.85 5.07 6.31
N GLY A 80 33.24 5.13 7.51
CA GLY A 80 33.01 6.37 8.26
C GLY A 80 31.98 7.30 7.62
N VAL A 81 31.21 6.80 6.68
CA VAL A 81 30.13 7.52 5.97
C VAL A 81 28.87 6.65 5.88
N PRO A 82 27.67 7.23 5.79
CA PRO A 82 26.44 6.48 5.57
C PRO A 82 26.51 5.61 4.31
N VAL A 83 26.10 4.35 4.42
CA VAL A 83 25.93 3.42 3.31
C VAL A 83 24.46 3.04 3.22
N GLU A 84 23.83 3.33 2.10
CA GLU A 84 22.40 3.08 1.87
C GLU A 84 22.13 2.31 0.58
N ARG A 85 20.98 1.63 0.52
CA ARG A 85 20.51 1.03 -0.72
C ARG A 85 19.85 2.08 -1.59
N GLY A 86 20.23 2.10 -2.86
CA GLY A 86 19.48 2.79 -3.90
C GLY A 86 18.15 2.09 -4.21
N PRO A 87 17.41 2.54 -5.23
CA PRO A 87 16.21 1.86 -5.69
C PRO A 87 16.57 0.51 -6.33
N GLU A 88 15.60 -0.41 -6.32
CA GLU A 88 15.76 -1.74 -6.93
C GLU A 88 15.98 -1.64 -8.45
N ASP A 89 15.31 -0.71 -9.12
CA ASP A 89 15.56 -0.38 -10.52
C ASP A 89 16.29 0.96 -10.66
N LEU A 90 17.36 0.98 -11.46
CA LEU A 90 18.14 2.18 -11.73
C LEU A 90 17.31 3.33 -12.32
N LYS A 91 16.25 3.03 -13.05
CA LYS A 91 15.37 4.05 -13.65
C LYS A 91 14.52 4.81 -12.62
N ASP A 92 14.45 4.31 -11.38
CA ASP A 92 13.83 5.01 -10.26
C ASP A 92 14.81 5.91 -9.50
N LEU A 93 16.09 5.91 -9.87
CA LEU A 93 17.11 6.74 -9.24
C LEU A 93 16.74 8.23 -9.21
N PRO A 94 16.18 8.84 -10.27
CA PRO A 94 15.71 10.22 -10.21
C PRO A 94 14.67 10.47 -9.12
N GLN A 95 13.73 9.54 -8.93
CA GLN A 95 12.70 9.64 -7.89
C GLN A 95 13.29 9.42 -6.49
N PHE A 96 14.22 8.48 -6.35
CA PHE A 96 14.95 8.22 -5.11
C PHE A 96 15.67 9.47 -4.59
N PHE A 97 16.24 10.29 -5.49
CA PHE A 97 16.88 11.57 -5.17
C PHE A 97 15.93 12.77 -5.29
N GLY A 98 14.62 12.57 -5.21
CA GLY A 98 13.65 13.66 -5.16
C GLY A 98 13.48 14.43 -6.48
N ARG A 99 13.96 13.91 -7.60
CA ARG A 99 13.66 14.49 -8.92
C ARG A 99 12.27 14.08 -9.39
N GLY A 100 11.39 15.00 -9.24
CA GLY A 100 9.95 14.94 -9.42
C GLY A 100 9.26 15.86 -8.43
N GLY A 101 10.05 16.59 -7.60
CA GLY A 101 9.61 17.38 -6.48
C GLY A 101 9.98 16.70 -5.14
N LYS A 102 9.80 17.44 -4.04
CA LYS A 102 9.90 16.89 -2.68
C LYS A 102 9.05 15.64 -2.60
N ALA A 103 9.62 14.54 -2.09
CA ALA A 103 8.83 13.33 -1.85
C ALA A 103 7.56 13.71 -1.07
N PRO A 104 6.37 13.27 -1.51
CA PRO A 104 5.15 13.65 -0.85
C PRO A 104 5.15 13.17 0.61
N ASP A 105 4.77 14.06 1.52
CA ASP A 105 4.63 13.71 2.94
C ASP A 105 3.29 12.99 3.16
N LEU A 106 3.32 11.67 3.11
CA LEU A 106 2.17 10.80 3.35
C LEU A 106 2.00 10.43 4.83
N SER A 107 2.77 11.02 5.74
CA SER A 107 2.62 10.76 7.18
C SER A 107 1.38 11.42 7.78
N LYS A 108 0.85 12.46 7.12
CA LYS A 108 -0.25 13.29 7.59
C LYS A 108 -1.59 12.88 6.97
N TYR A 109 -2.65 13.10 7.73
CA TYR A 109 -4.04 12.95 7.31
C TYR A 109 -4.95 13.74 8.26
N ASP A 110 -6.16 14.06 7.81
CA ASP A 110 -7.18 14.82 8.54
C ASP A 110 -8.51 14.06 8.66
N VAL A 111 -8.56 12.81 8.20
CA VAL A 111 -9.73 11.94 8.22
C VAL A 111 -9.50 10.76 9.15
N SER A 112 -10.36 10.55 10.12
CA SER A 112 -10.37 9.36 10.99
C SER A 112 -11.12 8.21 10.33
N ILE A 113 -10.53 7.02 10.31
CA ILE A 113 -11.15 5.79 9.79
C ILE A 113 -11.76 5.02 10.96
N PHE A 114 -13.07 4.86 10.92
CA PHE A 114 -13.85 3.95 11.74
C PHE A 114 -13.98 2.63 10.98
N ALA A 115 -13.40 1.56 11.50
CA ALA A 115 -13.43 0.24 10.87
C ALA A 115 -14.43 -0.65 11.60
N GLU A 116 -15.52 -1.00 10.91
CA GLU A 116 -16.64 -1.72 11.49
C GLU A 116 -16.41 -3.24 11.50
N ILE A 117 -16.62 -3.84 12.65
CA ILE A 117 -16.78 -5.29 12.85
C ILE A 117 -18.27 -5.59 12.81
N VAL A 118 -18.82 -5.79 11.61
CA VAL A 118 -20.26 -5.95 11.35
C VAL A 118 -20.88 -7.11 12.13
N GLU A 119 -20.17 -8.22 12.29
CA GLU A 119 -20.67 -9.43 12.95
C GLU A 119 -20.21 -9.53 14.42
N ALA A 120 -19.95 -8.41 15.07
CA ALA A 120 -19.41 -8.39 16.43
C ALA A 120 -20.21 -9.25 17.44
N PRO A 121 -21.57 -9.29 17.43
CA PRO A 121 -22.34 -10.15 18.34
C PRO A 121 -22.10 -11.64 18.18
N GLN A 122 -21.60 -12.08 17.02
CA GLN A 122 -21.35 -13.51 16.69
C GLN A 122 -19.92 -13.95 17.02
N LEU A 123 -19.04 -13.01 17.33
CA LEU A 123 -17.64 -13.27 17.66
C LEU A 123 -17.44 -13.36 19.17
N THR A 124 -16.40 -14.09 19.58
CA THR A 124 -15.91 -13.99 20.96
C THR A 124 -15.12 -12.69 21.15
N VAL A 125 -14.92 -12.27 22.40
CA VAL A 125 -14.12 -11.07 22.71
C VAL A 125 -12.71 -11.16 22.10
N GLU A 126 -12.09 -12.36 22.15
CA GLU A 126 -10.78 -12.60 21.54
C GLU A 126 -10.83 -12.46 20.01
N GLY A 127 -11.91 -12.91 19.39
CA GLY A 127 -12.13 -12.76 17.94
C GLY A 127 -12.30 -11.29 17.53
N ILE A 128 -12.99 -10.52 18.36
CA ILE A 128 -13.14 -9.06 18.19
C ILE A 128 -11.78 -8.37 18.30
N LEU A 129 -10.98 -8.69 19.33
CA LEU A 129 -9.63 -8.15 19.51
C LEU A 129 -8.71 -8.47 18.34
N ALA A 130 -8.75 -9.69 17.83
CA ALA A 130 -7.93 -10.09 16.68
C ALA A 130 -8.31 -9.29 15.41
N LYS A 131 -9.60 -9.07 15.14
CA LYS A 131 -10.07 -8.21 14.04
C LYS A 131 -9.69 -6.75 14.24
N ALA A 132 -9.81 -6.23 15.46
CA ALA A 132 -9.44 -4.87 15.81
C ALA A 132 -7.95 -4.61 15.55
N GLU A 133 -7.08 -5.54 15.96
CA GLU A 133 -5.64 -5.45 15.71
C GLU A 133 -5.32 -5.49 14.21
N HIS A 134 -6.02 -6.35 13.47
CA HIS A 134 -5.89 -6.40 12.01
C HIS A 134 -6.25 -5.05 11.36
N TYR A 135 -7.39 -4.47 11.73
CA TYR A 135 -7.82 -3.16 11.21
C TYR A 135 -6.89 -2.03 11.63
N ARG A 136 -6.38 -2.05 12.87
CA ARG A 136 -5.36 -1.10 13.32
C ARG A 136 -4.12 -1.17 12.44
N GLY A 137 -3.66 -2.38 12.13
CA GLY A 137 -2.53 -2.62 11.22
C GLY A 137 -2.78 -2.11 9.80
N GLN A 138 -4.04 -2.00 9.38
CA GLN A 138 -4.46 -1.43 8.10
C GLN A 138 -4.69 0.10 8.15
N GLY A 139 -4.53 0.74 9.31
CA GLY A 139 -4.64 2.19 9.45
C GLY A 139 -5.95 2.70 10.06
N ALA A 140 -6.80 1.83 10.60
CA ALA A 140 -7.98 2.24 11.35
C ALA A 140 -7.61 3.06 12.60
N ASN A 141 -8.38 4.12 12.88
CA ASN A 141 -8.24 4.95 14.07
C ASN A 141 -9.21 4.53 15.18
N VAL A 142 -10.41 4.10 14.79
CA VAL A 142 -11.51 3.72 15.69
C VAL A 142 -12.01 2.36 15.25
N ILE A 143 -12.23 1.46 16.20
CA ILE A 143 -12.87 0.17 15.96
C ILE A 143 -14.35 0.34 16.26
N ASP A 144 -15.18 0.05 15.27
CA ASP A 144 -16.62 0.14 15.39
C ASP A 144 -17.25 -1.24 15.60
N LEU A 145 -18.05 -1.40 16.64
CA LEU A 145 -18.78 -2.63 16.94
C LEU A 145 -20.19 -2.53 16.37
N GLY A 146 -20.43 -3.18 15.24
CA GLY A 146 -21.76 -3.27 14.63
C GLY A 146 -22.68 -4.21 15.41
N CYS A 147 -23.79 -3.68 15.91
CA CYS A 147 -24.86 -4.45 16.53
C CYS A 147 -25.86 -4.86 15.45
N LEU A 148 -25.97 -6.17 15.19
CA LEU A 148 -26.90 -6.68 14.20
C LEU A 148 -28.35 -6.51 14.63
N PRO A 149 -29.27 -6.08 13.76
CA PRO A 149 -30.67 -5.97 14.06
C PRO A 149 -31.25 -7.30 14.57
N ASN A 150 -32.02 -7.24 15.65
CA ASN A 150 -32.68 -8.40 16.28
C ASN A 150 -31.73 -9.52 16.76
N THR A 151 -30.44 -9.23 16.91
CA THR A 151 -29.45 -10.17 17.45
C THR A 151 -28.93 -9.62 18.78
N PRO A 152 -29.14 -10.33 19.91
CA PRO A 152 -28.60 -9.92 21.19
C PRO A 152 -27.08 -9.83 21.17
N PHE A 153 -26.53 -8.83 21.84
CA PHE A 153 -25.08 -8.72 22.06
C PHE A 153 -24.78 -8.78 23.58
N PRO A 154 -24.82 -9.97 24.18
CA PRO A 154 -24.75 -10.11 25.64
C PRO A 154 -23.39 -9.69 26.23
N HIS A 155 -22.31 -9.84 25.48
CA HIS A 155 -20.94 -9.49 25.87
C HIS A 155 -20.47 -8.14 25.29
N LEU A 156 -21.38 -7.21 24.97
CA LEU A 156 -21.06 -5.89 24.42
C LEU A 156 -20.11 -5.11 25.34
N GLU A 157 -20.42 -5.07 26.64
CA GLU A 157 -19.62 -4.35 27.64
C GLU A 157 -18.22 -4.95 27.76
N ASP A 158 -18.11 -6.27 27.80
CA ASP A 158 -16.83 -6.99 27.87
C ASP A 158 -15.97 -6.70 26.63
N ALA A 159 -16.59 -6.67 25.44
CA ALA A 159 -15.91 -6.35 24.19
C ALA A 159 -15.38 -4.89 24.18
N VAL A 160 -16.22 -3.94 24.61
CA VAL A 160 -15.81 -2.52 24.73
C VAL A 160 -14.64 -2.38 25.70
N VAL A 161 -14.76 -2.95 26.91
CA VAL A 161 -13.69 -2.89 27.94
C VAL A 161 -12.40 -3.49 27.41
N ALA A 162 -12.46 -4.68 26.81
CA ALA A 162 -11.27 -5.35 26.28
C ALA A 162 -10.57 -4.53 25.17
N LEU A 163 -11.34 -3.93 24.26
CA LEU A 163 -10.78 -3.04 23.23
C LEU A 163 -10.15 -1.78 23.82
N LYS A 164 -10.78 -1.18 24.85
CA LYS A 164 -10.23 -0.02 25.56
C LYS A 164 -8.93 -0.36 26.28
N GLU A 165 -8.87 -1.51 26.95
CA GLU A 165 -7.65 -2.01 27.62
C GLU A 165 -6.51 -2.29 26.62
N ALA A 166 -6.85 -2.74 25.40
CA ALA A 166 -5.91 -2.91 24.29
C ALA A 166 -5.48 -1.57 23.63
N GLY A 167 -6.02 -0.43 24.12
CA GLY A 167 -5.63 0.91 23.65
C GLY A 167 -6.32 1.36 22.38
N HIS A 168 -7.45 0.74 22.00
CA HIS A 168 -8.27 1.20 20.88
C HIS A 168 -9.23 2.34 21.29
N LEU A 169 -9.52 3.23 20.34
CA LEU A 169 -10.74 4.03 20.37
C LEU A 169 -11.89 3.14 19.88
N VAL A 170 -13.02 3.21 20.57
CA VAL A 170 -14.16 2.32 20.33
C VAL A 170 -15.40 3.12 19.99
N SER A 171 -16.08 2.72 18.92
CA SER A 171 -17.46 3.12 18.65
C SER A 171 -18.39 1.91 18.69
N VAL A 172 -19.67 2.16 18.91
CA VAL A 172 -20.71 1.15 18.87
C VAL A 172 -21.84 1.65 18.00
N ASP A 173 -22.17 0.87 16.94
CA ASP A 173 -23.29 1.16 16.05
C ASP A 173 -24.50 0.29 16.42
N SER A 174 -25.53 0.92 16.93
CA SER A 174 -26.80 0.29 17.26
C SER A 174 -27.98 1.23 17.06
N LEU A 175 -29.10 0.67 16.61
CA LEU A 175 -30.38 1.35 16.56
C LEU A 175 -31.14 1.30 17.92
N LEU A 176 -30.64 0.51 18.87
CA LEU A 176 -31.27 0.32 20.19
C LEU A 176 -30.65 1.27 21.22
N PRO A 177 -31.43 2.16 21.83
CA PRO A 177 -30.95 3.05 22.89
C PRO A 177 -30.23 2.34 24.03
N ASP A 178 -30.70 1.16 24.43
CA ASP A 178 -30.12 0.41 25.54
C ASP A 178 -28.69 -0.05 25.23
N ASP A 179 -28.38 -0.49 23.98
CA ASP A 179 -27.02 -0.86 23.60
C ASP A 179 -26.08 0.35 23.64
N LEU A 180 -26.56 1.52 23.20
CA LEU A 180 -25.75 2.75 23.23
C LEU A 180 -25.44 3.17 24.67
N LEU A 181 -26.42 3.05 25.58
CA LEU A 181 -26.21 3.36 27.00
C LEU A 181 -25.29 2.35 27.69
N ARG A 182 -25.35 1.06 27.32
CA ARG A 182 -24.45 0.00 27.81
C ARG A 182 -23.02 0.25 27.32
N ALA A 183 -22.87 0.60 26.04
CA ALA A 183 -21.58 0.91 25.42
C ALA A 183 -20.91 2.13 26.09
N ASP A 184 -21.63 3.21 26.31
CA ASP A 184 -21.13 4.39 27.02
C ASP A 184 -20.64 4.06 28.45
N LYS A 185 -21.43 3.29 29.21
CA LYS A 185 -21.03 2.82 30.55
C LYS A 185 -19.78 1.96 30.55
N ALA A 186 -19.54 1.20 29.49
CA ALA A 186 -18.34 0.39 29.29
C ALA A 186 -17.14 1.21 28.81
N GLY A 187 -17.33 2.50 28.46
CA GLY A 187 -16.27 3.43 28.07
C GLY A 187 -16.05 3.58 26.56
N ALA A 188 -17.07 3.34 25.74
CA ALA A 188 -17.03 3.67 24.32
C ALA A 188 -16.77 5.16 24.10
N ASP A 189 -16.00 5.50 23.06
CA ASP A 189 -15.66 6.89 22.71
C ASP A 189 -16.72 7.54 21.81
N TYR A 190 -17.40 6.71 20.99
CA TYR A 190 -18.41 7.17 20.03
C TYR A 190 -19.64 6.26 20.05
N LEU A 191 -20.79 6.84 19.69
CA LEU A 191 -22.06 6.12 19.57
C LEU A 191 -22.70 6.40 18.21
N LEU A 192 -22.92 5.39 17.42
CA LEU A 192 -23.61 5.41 16.14
C LEU A 192 -24.96 4.70 16.30
N SER A 193 -26.16 5.31 16.10
CA SER A 193 -26.32 6.69 15.69
C SER A 193 -27.50 7.30 16.43
N LEU A 194 -27.51 8.61 16.61
CA LEU A 194 -28.66 9.34 17.19
C LEU A 194 -29.40 10.12 16.09
N THR A 195 -30.71 10.15 16.22
CA THR A 195 -31.62 11.02 15.44
C THR A 195 -32.18 12.12 16.31
N GLU A 196 -32.89 13.10 15.72
CA GLU A 196 -33.63 14.11 16.49
C GLU A 196 -34.57 13.49 17.54
N LYS A 197 -35.06 12.25 17.33
CA LYS A 197 -35.98 11.56 18.25
C LYS A 197 -35.29 10.93 19.46
N THR A 198 -34.03 10.51 19.28
CA THR A 198 -33.22 9.84 20.30
C THR A 198 -32.18 10.76 20.94
N LEU A 199 -32.19 12.06 20.56
CA LEU A 199 -31.17 13.03 20.94
C LEU A 199 -31.05 13.24 22.48
N ARG A 200 -32.08 12.87 23.27
CA ARG A 200 -32.02 12.88 24.73
C ARG A 200 -30.85 12.01 25.27
N ILE A 201 -30.49 10.94 24.56
CA ILE A 201 -29.39 10.04 24.95
C ILE A 201 -28.08 10.84 25.06
N ALA A 202 -27.88 11.84 24.22
CA ALA A 202 -26.70 12.70 24.27
C ALA A 202 -26.57 13.48 25.60
N ASP A 203 -27.63 13.60 26.40
CA ASP A 203 -27.58 14.23 27.73
C ASP A 203 -27.13 13.25 28.83
N GLU A 204 -27.26 11.95 28.58
CA GLU A 204 -27.01 10.86 29.51
C GLU A 204 -25.64 10.21 29.33
N VAL A 205 -24.94 10.46 28.19
CA VAL A 205 -23.71 9.81 27.81
C VAL A 205 -22.51 10.76 27.78
N ALA A 206 -21.31 10.20 27.99
CA ALA A 206 -20.05 10.90 27.87
C ALA A 206 -19.45 10.76 26.44
N ALA A 207 -19.76 9.65 25.77
CA ALA A 207 -19.30 9.36 24.40
C ALA A 207 -19.84 10.39 23.40
N THR A 208 -19.07 10.61 22.33
CA THR A 208 -19.45 11.54 21.24
C THR A 208 -20.45 10.85 20.30
N PRO A 209 -21.68 11.35 20.14
CA PRO A 209 -22.66 10.75 19.25
C PRO A 209 -22.43 11.14 17.79
N VAL A 210 -22.76 10.22 16.90
CA VAL A 210 -22.95 10.49 15.46
C VAL A 210 -24.43 10.75 15.22
N LEU A 211 -24.74 11.89 14.59
CA LEU A 211 -26.10 12.33 14.29
C LEU A 211 -26.47 11.97 12.86
N ILE A 212 -27.59 11.29 12.68
CA ILE A 212 -28.13 10.93 11.37
C ILE A 212 -29.54 11.53 11.15
N PRO A 213 -30.00 11.65 9.89
CA PRO A 213 -31.39 12.03 9.60
C PRO A 213 -32.40 11.02 10.17
N ALA A 214 -33.53 11.48 10.66
CA ALA A 214 -34.62 10.59 11.11
C ALA A 214 -35.25 9.74 10.00
N ARG A 215 -35.02 10.12 8.75
CA ARG A 215 -35.31 9.35 7.51
C ARG A 215 -34.18 9.60 6.53
N SER A 216 -33.76 8.57 5.80
CA SER A 216 -32.78 8.74 4.74
C SER A 216 -33.16 9.91 3.83
N GLY A 217 -32.16 10.73 3.47
CA GLY A 217 -32.34 11.91 2.64
C GLY A 217 -32.95 13.16 3.32
N SER A 218 -33.42 13.07 4.58
CA SER A 218 -34.12 14.18 5.28
C SER A 218 -33.14 15.12 5.98
N LEU A 219 -32.45 16.00 5.27
CA LEU A 219 -31.59 17.03 5.88
C LEU A 219 -32.29 17.91 6.96
N PRO A 220 -33.57 18.32 6.84
CA PRO A 220 -34.20 19.13 7.87
C PRO A 220 -34.21 18.49 9.27
N SER A 221 -34.38 17.18 9.38
CA SER A 221 -34.31 16.48 10.68
C SER A 221 -32.89 16.45 11.26
N LEU A 222 -31.88 16.26 10.39
CA LEU A 222 -30.48 16.32 10.80
C LEU A 222 -30.10 17.75 11.24
N TYR A 223 -30.55 18.77 10.52
CA TYR A 223 -30.30 20.16 10.89
C TYR A 223 -30.88 20.50 12.29
N ARG A 224 -32.10 20.05 12.63
CA ARG A 224 -32.65 20.25 13.97
C ARG A 224 -31.84 19.55 15.06
N ALA A 225 -31.36 18.33 14.79
CA ALA A 225 -30.48 17.62 15.72
C ALA A 225 -29.16 18.37 15.92
N ILE A 226 -28.53 18.85 14.84
CA ILE A 226 -27.27 19.63 14.87
C ILE A 226 -27.50 20.93 15.65
N ASP A 227 -28.55 21.71 15.33
CA ASP A 227 -28.83 22.98 15.98
C ASP A 227 -29.05 22.78 17.51
N ALA A 228 -29.71 21.67 17.90
CA ALA A 228 -29.91 21.34 19.31
C ALA A 228 -28.59 20.99 20.03
N MET A 229 -27.67 20.25 19.36
CA MET A 229 -26.38 19.91 19.95
C MET A 229 -25.44 21.13 20.04
N LEU A 230 -25.45 21.99 19.00
CA LEU A 230 -24.72 23.27 19.03
C LEU A 230 -25.21 24.16 20.18
N ALA A 231 -26.53 24.26 20.41
CA ALA A 231 -27.08 25.03 21.50
C ALA A 231 -26.66 24.49 22.88
N LYS A 232 -26.40 23.19 23.01
CA LYS A 232 -25.89 22.54 24.23
C LYS A 232 -24.37 22.66 24.39
N GLY A 233 -23.65 23.05 23.36
CA GLY A 233 -22.16 23.06 23.34
C GLY A 233 -21.52 21.68 23.48
N LYS A 234 -22.22 20.60 23.14
CA LYS A 234 -21.72 19.22 23.22
C LYS A 234 -21.07 18.79 21.91
N PRO A 235 -20.01 18.00 21.96
CA PRO A 235 -19.37 17.44 20.74
C PRO A 235 -20.32 16.46 20.04
N PHE A 236 -20.22 16.40 18.72
CA PHE A 236 -20.93 15.44 17.88
C PHE A 236 -20.25 15.33 16.51
N ILE A 237 -20.58 14.29 15.76
CA ILE A 237 -20.28 14.14 14.35
C ILE A 237 -21.59 14.06 13.58
N ALA A 238 -21.72 14.68 12.42
CA ALA A 238 -22.94 14.64 11.60
C ALA A 238 -22.74 13.75 10.38
N ASP A 239 -23.65 12.81 10.12
CA ASP A 239 -23.66 11.98 8.92
C ASP A 239 -24.98 12.14 8.16
N PRO A 240 -25.01 12.82 6.99
CA PRO A 240 -26.21 12.93 6.18
C PRO A 240 -26.56 11.64 5.39
N ILE A 241 -25.80 10.56 5.62
CA ILE A 241 -25.88 9.22 5.03
C ILE A 241 -25.50 9.19 3.56
N LEU A 242 -24.57 8.33 3.19
CA LEU A 242 -24.21 8.02 1.82
C LEU A 242 -25.09 6.87 1.32
N ASP A 243 -26.00 7.15 0.39
CA ASP A 243 -26.82 6.10 -0.21
C ASP A 243 -26.02 5.32 -1.28
N PRO A 244 -26.29 4.01 -1.45
CA PRO A 244 -25.60 3.19 -2.43
C PRO A 244 -25.99 3.54 -3.86
N ILE A 245 -25.18 3.12 -4.83
CA ILE A 245 -25.54 3.17 -6.26
C ILE A 245 -26.47 1.98 -6.59
N PRO A 246 -27.43 2.16 -7.52
CA PRO A 246 -27.85 3.39 -8.19
C PRO A 246 -29.00 4.14 -7.44
N PHE A 247 -29.11 3.98 -6.14
CA PHE A 247 -30.28 4.37 -5.35
C PHE A 247 -30.08 5.63 -4.49
N GLY A 248 -29.29 6.61 -4.96
CA GLY A 248 -29.24 7.90 -4.28
C GLY A 248 -27.84 8.48 -4.07
N LEU A 249 -26.77 7.86 -4.56
CA LEU A 249 -25.40 8.36 -4.41
C LEU A 249 -25.27 9.85 -4.83
N SER A 250 -25.79 10.23 -5.99
CA SER A 250 -25.70 11.61 -6.47
C SER A 250 -26.38 12.61 -5.54
N ASP A 251 -27.58 12.26 -5.03
CA ASP A 251 -28.29 13.09 -4.06
C ASP A 251 -27.56 13.14 -2.72
N SER A 252 -26.88 12.05 -2.34
CA SER A 252 -26.05 12.02 -1.13
C SER A 252 -24.93 13.04 -1.19
N ILE A 253 -24.18 13.09 -2.28
CA ILE A 253 -23.10 14.07 -2.48
C ILE A 253 -23.64 15.51 -2.37
N VAL A 254 -24.81 15.76 -2.95
CA VAL A 254 -25.47 17.07 -2.81
C VAL A 254 -25.85 17.36 -1.34
N ARG A 255 -26.29 16.35 -0.57
CA ARG A 255 -26.58 16.49 0.87
C ARG A 255 -25.33 16.85 1.68
N TYR A 256 -24.22 16.16 1.44
CA TYR A 256 -22.93 16.46 2.08
C TYR A 256 -22.48 17.89 1.77
N HIS A 257 -22.55 18.30 0.50
CA HIS A 257 -22.22 19.67 0.11
C HIS A 257 -23.11 20.72 0.80
N ARG A 258 -24.44 20.50 0.84
CA ARG A 258 -25.39 21.39 1.52
C ARG A 258 -25.15 21.45 3.02
N LEU A 259 -24.86 20.32 3.66
CA LEU A 259 -24.52 20.25 5.08
C LEU A 259 -23.27 21.07 5.38
N ARG A 260 -22.18 20.86 4.64
CA ARG A 260 -20.93 21.59 4.82
C ARG A 260 -21.09 23.10 4.59
N LYS A 261 -21.87 23.49 3.56
CA LYS A 261 -22.16 24.90 3.30
C LYS A 261 -22.94 25.56 4.44
N ARG A 262 -23.85 24.84 5.09
CA ARG A 262 -24.65 25.37 6.20
C ARG A 262 -23.86 25.40 7.51
N TYR A 263 -23.04 24.39 7.76
CA TYR A 263 -22.23 24.23 8.97
C TYR A 263 -20.76 24.00 8.60
N PRO A 264 -19.98 25.09 8.39
CA PRO A 264 -18.60 24.98 7.89
C PRO A 264 -17.65 24.24 8.82
N ASP A 265 -17.90 24.32 10.15
CA ASP A 265 -16.92 23.97 11.18
C ASP A 265 -17.26 22.70 11.97
N ILE A 266 -18.39 22.05 11.67
CA ILE A 266 -18.75 20.79 12.37
C ILE A 266 -17.98 19.60 11.82
N SER A 267 -17.78 18.59 12.65
CA SER A 267 -17.28 17.29 12.21
C SER A 267 -18.35 16.54 11.41
N VAL A 268 -17.94 15.93 10.30
CA VAL A 268 -18.81 15.19 9.37
C VAL A 268 -18.23 13.81 9.10
N MET A 269 -19.09 12.80 9.14
CA MET A 269 -18.78 11.42 8.79
C MET A 269 -19.40 11.05 7.45
N MET A 270 -18.76 10.10 6.73
CA MET A 270 -19.30 9.47 5.52
C MET A 270 -19.15 7.96 5.61
N GLY A 271 -20.26 7.23 5.48
CA GLY A 271 -20.26 5.76 5.41
C GLY A 271 -19.82 5.25 4.04
N VAL A 272 -18.51 5.16 3.80
CA VAL A 272 -17.94 4.71 2.50
C VAL A 272 -18.19 3.23 2.25
N GLY A 273 -18.37 2.42 3.30
CA GLY A 273 -18.73 1.01 3.22
C GLY A 273 -19.99 0.76 2.38
N ASN A 274 -20.94 1.71 2.35
CA ASN A 274 -22.15 1.63 1.53
C ASN A 274 -21.89 1.55 0.03
N LEU A 275 -20.69 1.94 -0.43
CA LEU A 275 -20.29 1.78 -1.83
C LEU A 275 -19.31 0.62 -2.01
N THR A 276 -18.33 0.49 -1.13
CA THR A 276 -17.29 -0.52 -1.28
C THR A 276 -17.82 -1.94 -1.10
N GLU A 277 -18.77 -2.16 -0.18
CA GLU A 277 -19.37 -3.47 0.06
C GLU A 277 -20.55 -3.79 -0.85
N LEU A 278 -21.31 -2.77 -1.26
CA LEU A 278 -22.55 -2.94 -2.02
C LEU A 278 -22.36 -2.80 -3.54
N THR A 279 -21.11 -2.82 -4.03
CA THR A 279 -20.81 -2.72 -5.46
C THR A 279 -19.76 -3.75 -5.81
N ASP A 280 -20.10 -4.71 -6.67
CA ASP A 280 -19.18 -5.73 -7.18
C ASP A 280 -18.15 -5.11 -8.14
N ALA A 281 -17.17 -4.40 -7.58
CA ALA A 281 -16.09 -3.76 -8.32
C ALA A 281 -14.82 -3.65 -7.45
N ASP A 282 -13.66 -3.48 -8.07
CA ASP A 282 -12.42 -3.21 -7.33
C ASP A 282 -12.53 -1.92 -6.52
N THR A 283 -12.38 -2.03 -5.21
CA THR A 283 -12.66 -0.96 -4.25
C THR A 283 -11.63 0.16 -4.24
N THR A 284 -10.41 -0.08 -4.75
CA THR A 284 -9.34 0.93 -4.85
C THR A 284 -9.77 2.19 -5.59
N GLY A 285 -10.45 2.02 -6.75
CA GLY A 285 -10.98 3.14 -7.54
C GLY A 285 -12.14 3.86 -6.85
N ILE A 286 -13.02 3.11 -6.16
CA ILE A 286 -14.13 3.64 -5.36
C ILE A 286 -13.58 4.51 -4.24
N ASN A 287 -12.64 3.97 -3.43
CA ASN A 287 -12.00 4.70 -2.35
C ASN A 287 -11.25 5.94 -2.85
N ALA A 288 -10.49 5.85 -3.95
CA ALA A 288 -9.80 7.00 -4.50
C ALA A 288 -10.78 8.14 -4.84
N MET A 289 -11.91 7.83 -5.46
CA MET A 289 -12.92 8.82 -5.84
C MET A 289 -13.64 9.42 -4.62
N LEU A 290 -14.03 8.58 -3.65
CA LEU A 290 -14.70 9.03 -2.44
C LEU A 290 -13.79 9.91 -1.58
N PHE A 291 -12.52 9.55 -1.40
CA PHE A 291 -11.59 10.36 -0.63
C PHE A 291 -11.21 11.68 -1.32
N GLY A 292 -11.31 11.77 -2.65
CA GLY A 292 -11.27 13.04 -3.36
C GLY A 292 -12.43 13.95 -2.94
N ILE A 293 -13.67 13.44 -2.94
CA ILE A 293 -14.86 14.17 -2.48
C ILE A 293 -14.76 14.53 -1.00
N ILE A 294 -14.26 13.61 -0.16
CA ILE A 294 -14.06 13.80 1.27
C ILE A 294 -13.11 14.96 1.53
N ALA A 295 -11.97 15.03 0.81
CA ALA A 295 -11.03 16.13 0.92
C ALA A 295 -11.64 17.47 0.50
N GLU A 296 -12.36 17.53 -0.63
CA GLU A 296 -13.04 18.75 -1.09
C GLU A 296 -14.10 19.26 -0.10
N LEU A 297 -14.83 18.34 0.52
CA LEU A 297 -15.91 18.66 1.48
C LEU A 297 -15.43 18.74 2.93
N LYS A 298 -14.14 18.57 3.18
CA LYS A 298 -13.54 18.58 4.53
C LYS A 298 -14.28 17.65 5.51
N ILE A 299 -14.56 16.43 5.06
CA ILE A 299 -15.13 15.37 5.88
C ILE A 299 -14.04 14.81 6.77
N ASN A 300 -14.31 14.65 8.08
CA ASN A 300 -13.30 14.35 9.09
C ASN A 300 -13.29 12.89 9.54
N ALA A 301 -14.34 12.14 9.21
CA ALA A 301 -14.48 10.74 9.59
C ALA A 301 -15.11 9.93 8.45
N VAL A 302 -14.70 8.67 8.34
CA VAL A 302 -15.34 7.70 7.47
C VAL A 302 -15.66 6.44 8.24
N LEU A 303 -16.79 5.79 7.89
CA LEU A 303 -17.12 4.45 8.34
C LEU A 303 -16.91 3.50 7.16
N THR A 304 -16.07 2.48 7.35
CA THR A 304 -15.74 1.46 6.36
C THR A 304 -15.70 0.09 7.00
N THR A 305 -15.77 -0.95 6.19
CA THR A 305 -15.66 -2.34 6.64
C THR A 305 -14.99 -3.20 5.56
N SER A 306 -14.66 -4.45 5.88
CA SER A 306 -14.03 -5.42 4.99
C SER A 306 -14.69 -6.79 5.20
N VAL A 307 -15.88 -6.98 4.63
CA VAL A 307 -16.67 -8.22 4.74
C VAL A 307 -16.59 -9.03 3.46
N SER A 308 -16.89 -8.39 2.33
CA SER A 308 -16.87 -9.04 1.03
C SER A 308 -15.45 -9.31 0.53
N PRO A 309 -15.17 -10.41 -0.18
CA PRO A 309 -13.84 -10.71 -0.70
C PRO A 309 -13.23 -9.58 -1.55
N HIS A 310 -14.03 -8.88 -2.36
CA HIS A 310 -13.58 -7.77 -3.21
C HIS A 310 -13.27 -6.50 -2.39
N ALA A 311 -13.82 -6.38 -1.18
CA ALA A 311 -13.58 -5.27 -0.25
C ALA A 311 -12.60 -5.64 0.89
N ALA A 312 -11.92 -6.78 0.81
CA ALA A 312 -11.04 -7.29 1.87
C ALA A 312 -9.90 -6.33 2.27
N SER A 313 -9.50 -5.42 1.37
CA SER A 313 -8.47 -4.40 1.61
C SER A 313 -9.03 -2.99 1.81
N ALA A 314 -10.36 -2.82 1.90
CA ALA A 314 -11.01 -1.49 1.92
C ALA A 314 -10.50 -0.56 3.04
N VAL A 315 -10.17 -1.08 4.24
CA VAL A 315 -9.59 -0.30 5.33
C VAL A 315 -8.19 0.22 4.98
N ALA A 316 -7.33 -0.64 4.40
CA ALA A 316 -5.98 -0.24 3.98
C ALA A 316 -6.03 0.75 2.80
N GLU A 317 -6.96 0.55 1.87
CA GLU A 317 -7.19 1.46 0.75
C GLU A 317 -7.64 2.83 1.23
N ALA A 318 -8.54 2.88 2.22
CA ALA A 318 -8.98 4.11 2.85
C ALA A 318 -7.81 4.88 3.49
N ASP A 319 -6.87 4.19 4.18
CA ASP A 319 -5.67 4.83 4.75
C ASP A 319 -4.77 5.42 3.67
N ILE A 320 -4.53 4.68 2.60
CA ILE A 320 -3.72 5.19 1.48
C ILE A 320 -4.43 6.36 0.80
N ALA A 321 -5.73 6.23 0.54
CA ALA A 321 -6.51 7.26 -0.15
C ALA A 321 -6.56 8.58 0.65
N ARG A 322 -6.82 8.53 1.96
CA ARG A 322 -6.85 9.75 2.80
C ARG A 322 -5.51 10.48 2.80
N ARG A 323 -4.38 9.73 2.88
CA ARG A 323 -3.04 10.32 2.88
C ARG A 323 -2.71 10.96 1.53
N MET A 324 -3.02 10.25 0.44
CA MET A 324 -2.84 10.78 -0.93
C MET A 324 -3.63 12.05 -1.15
N MET A 325 -4.93 12.05 -0.81
CA MET A 325 -5.80 13.19 -1.05
C MET A 325 -5.48 14.37 -0.14
N HIS A 326 -5.12 14.10 1.12
CA HIS A 326 -4.64 15.14 2.03
C HIS A 326 -3.38 15.83 1.48
N ALA A 327 -2.36 15.05 1.12
CA ALA A 327 -1.11 15.60 0.58
C ALA A 327 -1.33 16.36 -0.74
N ALA A 328 -2.14 15.80 -1.65
CA ALA A 328 -2.47 16.45 -2.93
C ALA A 328 -3.23 17.78 -2.72
N HIS A 329 -4.15 17.82 -1.75
CA HIS A 329 -4.91 19.02 -1.40
C HIS A 329 -4.01 20.11 -0.79
N GLU A 330 -3.12 19.74 0.14
CA GLU A 330 -2.14 20.66 0.74
C GLU A 330 -1.17 21.23 -0.30
N ASP A 331 -0.67 20.37 -1.20
CA ASP A 331 0.23 20.76 -2.29
C ASP A 331 -0.48 21.50 -3.43
N ARG A 332 -1.82 21.54 -3.44
CA ARG A 332 -2.65 22.09 -4.53
C ARG A 332 -2.32 21.46 -5.88
N ARG A 333 -2.12 20.15 -5.90
CA ARG A 333 -1.78 19.36 -7.09
C ARG A 333 -2.78 18.22 -7.27
N LEU A 334 -2.85 17.69 -8.48
CA LEU A 334 -3.61 16.47 -8.74
C LEU A 334 -3.00 15.30 -7.95
N PRO A 335 -3.81 14.32 -7.48
CA PRO A 335 -3.35 13.16 -6.71
C PRO A 335 -2.62 12.14 -7.60
N ARG A 336 -1.60 12.60 -8.29
CA ARG A 336 -0.77 11.84 -9.22
C ARG A 336 0.67 11.83 -8.72
N ASP A 337 1.31 10.68 -8.76
CA ASP A 337 2.69 10.47 -8.31
C ASP A 337 2.90 10.61 -6.78
N TYR A 338 1.83 10.41 -5.98
CA TYR A 338 1.90 10.39 -4.52
C TYR A 338 2.12 8.99 -3.96
N SER A 339 1.40 7.99 -4.46
CA SER A 339 1.50 6.61 -4.02
C SER A 339 1.05 5.66 -5.12
N ASP A 340 1.65 4.49 -5.19
CA ASP A 340 1.20 3.37 -6.02
C ASP A 340 0.31 2.39 -5.26
N GLY A 341 0.06 2.64 -3.98
CA GLY A 341 -0.67 1.73 -3.10
C GLY A 341 -2.09 1.41 -3.59
N LEU A 342 -2.76 2.33 -4.28
CA LEU A 342 -4.08 2.11 -4.89
C LEU A 342 -4.02 1.50 -6.31
N LEU A 343 -2.82 1.27 -6.85
CA LEU A 343 -2.65 0.61 -8.14
C LEU A 343 -2.52 -0.90 -7.94
N GLY A 344 -3.66 -1.59 -7.82
CA GLY A 344 -3.67 -3.04 -7.62
C GLY A 344 -3.33 -3.83 -8.88
N LEU A 345 -3.96 -3.49 -10.01
CA LEU A 345 -3.83 -4.26 -11.25
C LEU A 345 -2.69 -3.79 -12.15
N HIS A 346 -2.45 -2.51 -12.25
CA HIS A 346 -1.49 -1.91 -13.17
C HIS A 346 -0.38 -1.18 -12.42
N ASP A 347 0.76 -0.97 -13.07
CA ASP A 347 1.83 -0.12 -12.55
C ASP A 347 1.99 1.13 -13.42
N ARG A 348 2.45 2.23 -12.84
CA ARG A 348 2.66 3.50 -13.58
C ARG A 348 3.73 3.38 -14.67
N ARG A 349 4.74 2.56 -14.43
CA ARG A 349 5.86 2.30 -15.33
C ARG A 349 6.07 0.80 -15.45
N PRO A 350 5.21 0.13 -16.23
CA PRO A 350 5.21 -1.32 -16.30
C PRO A 350 6.46 -1.88 -16.96
N PHE A 351 6.98 -1.20 -17.98
CA PHE A 351 8.10 -1.67 -18.76
C PHE A 351 9.34 -0.82 -18.51
N SER A 352 10.29 -1.39 -17.75
CA SER A 352 11.52 -0.71 -17.36
C SER A 352 12.53 -0.60 -18.49
N TYR A 353 12.44 -1.47 -19.51
CA TYR A 353 13.39 -1.58 -20.59
C TYR A 353 12.70 -1.62 -21.96
N THR A 354 13.29 -0.95 -22.94
CA THR A 354 12.93 -1.11 -24.36
C THR A 354 13.52 -2.39 -24.92
N GLU A 355 13.04 -2.82 -26.08
CA GLU A 355 13.61 -3.96 -26.79
C GLU A 355 15.09 -3.82 -27.12
N GLU A 356 15.50 -2.63 -27.56
CA GLU A 356 16.88 -2.32 -27.89
C GLU A 356 17.77 -2.42 -26.65
N GLU A 357 17.30 -1.89 -25.52
CA GLU A 357 18.03 -2.00 -24.25
C GLU A 357 18.16 -3.46 -23.79
N ILE A 358 17.11 -4.29 -23.98
CA ILE A 358 17.16 -5.73 -23.66
C ILE A 358 18.14 -6.45 -24.60
N ALA A 359 18.13 -6.14 -25.89
CA ALA A 359 19.04 -6.72 -26.84
C ALA A 359 20.50 -6.34 -26.54
N ASP A 360 20.74 -5.09 -26.19
CA ASP A 360 22.08 -4.60 -25.79
C ASP A 360 22.59 -5.31 -24.53
N ILE A 361 21.72 -5.57 -23.56
CA ILE A 361 22.06 -6.33 -22.35
C ILE A 361 22.34 -7.79 -22.70
N ALA A 362 21.47 -8.41 -23.50
CA ALA A 362 21.60 -9.81 -23.91
C ALA A 362 22.92 -10.09 -24.63
N ALA A 363 23.36 -9.19 -25.49
CA ALA A 363 24.63 -9.30 -26.22
C ALA A 363 25.87 -9.34 -25.30
N GLN A 364 25.76 -8.87 -24.07
CA GLN A 364 26.83 -8.82 -23.08
C GLN A 364 26.89 -10.07 -22.18
N ILE A 365 25.85 -10.93 -22.21
CA ILE A 365 25.77 -12.11 -21.35
C ILE A 365 26.65 -13.23 -21.86
N LYS A 366 27.48 -13.81 -20.97
CA LYS A 366 28.45 -14.85 -21.28
C LYS A 366 28.23 -16.15 -20.50
N ASP A 367 27.28 -16.17 -19.61
CA ASP A 367 26.95 -17.34 -18.79
C ASP A 367 25.66 -18.04 -19.27
N PRO A 368 25.42 -19.29 -18.88
CA PRO A 368 24.30 -20.08 -19.35
C PRO A 368 22.98 -19.78 -18.62
N SER A 369 22.98 -18.99 -17.53
CA SER A 369 21.78 -18.73 -16.74
C SER A 369 20.82 -17.81 -17.49
N PHE A 370 19.55 -18.18 -17.54
CA PHE A 370 18.54 -17.37 -18.20
C PHE A 370 18.18 -16.12 -17.40
N ARG A 371 18.03 -15.02 -18.12
CA ARG A 371 17.40 -13.79 -17.66
C ARG A 371 16.06 -13.67 -18.35
N ILE A 372 15.08 -13.21 -17.60
CA ILE A 372 13.73 -12.95 -18.07
C ILE A 372 13.45 -11.47 -17.87
N GLN A 373 13.04 -10.80 -18.93
CA GLN A 373 12.61 -9.39 -18.90
C GLN A 373 11.33 -9.20 -19.69
N VAL A 374 10.59 -8.15 -19.38
CA VAL A 374 9.32 -7.80 -20.02
C VAL A 374 9.43 -6.40 -20.61
N SER A 375 9.06 -6.28 -21.89
CA SER A 375 8.91 -5.02 -22.60
C SER A 375 7.46 -4.85 -23.07
N GLU A 376 7.17 -3.75 -23.73
CA GLU A 376 5.87 -3.53 -24.36
C GLU A 376 5.53 -4.62 -25.39
N GLU A 377 6.55 -5.13 -26.07
CA GLU A 377 6.45 -6.10 -27.17
C GLU A 377 6.31 -7.56 -26.69
N GLY A 378 6.57 -7.85 -25.40
CA GLY A 378 6.45 -9.19 -24.85
C GLY A 378 7.49 -9.57 -23.82
N ILE A 379 7.65 -10.89 -23.64
CA ILE A 379 8.56 -11.52 -22.70
C ILE A 379 9.83 -11.91 -23.45
N SER A 380 10.96 -11.47 -22.97
CA SER A 380 12.29 -11.81 -23.49
C SER A 380 12.99 -12.74 -22.52
N ILE A 381 13.51 -13.86 -23.03
CA ILE A 381 14.45 -14.74 -22.32
C ILE A 381 15.79 -14.72 -23.03
N TYR A 382 16.87 -14.65 -22.30
CA TYR A 382 18.20 -14.61 -22.90
C TYR A 382 19.30 -15.13 -21.97
N ASN A 383 20.32 -15.68 -22.58
CA ASN A 383 21.56 -16.09 -21.96
C ASN A 383 22.69 -15.97 -23.00
N ARG A 384 23.86 -16.61 -22.77
CA ARG A 384 24.96 -16.64 -23.76
C ARG A 384 24.59 -17.27 -25.09
N ASP A 385 23.56 -18.12 -25.14
CA ASP A 385 23.19 -18.90 -26.34
C ASP A 385 22.22 -18.13 -27.26
N GLY A 386 21.65 -17.02 -26.78
CA GLY A 386 20.77 -16.16 -27.59
C GLY A 386 19.70 -15.41 -26.79
N LEU A 387 18.96 -14.63 -27.56
CA LEU A 387 17.78 -13.87 -27.11
C LEU A 387 16.56 -14.40 -27.86
N PHE A 388 15.53 -14.78 -27.12
CA PHE A 388 14.25 -15.25 -27.62
C PHE A 388 13.12 -14.42 -27.04
N ARG A 389 12.08 -14.18 -27.83
CA ARG A 389 10.94 -13.35 -27.43
C ARG A 389 9.63 -13.95 -27.90
N ASP A 390 8.65 -13.97 -27.01
CA ASP A 390 7.24 -14.28 -27.31
C ASP A 390 6.36 -13.75 -26.17
N ILE A 391 5.05 -13.68 -26.39
CA ILE A 391 4.06 -13.38 -25.36
C ILE A 391 3.55 -14.64 -24.66
N ASP A 392 3.85 -15.81 -25.25
CA ASP A 392 3.42 -17.12 -24.76
C ASP A 392 4.60 -17.87 -24.15
N PRO A 393 4.61 -18.14 -22.82
CA PRO A 393 5.64 -18.92 -22.15
C PRO A 393 5.88 -20.31 -22.76
N PHE A 394 4.82 -20.96 -23.31
CA PHE A 394 4.97 -22.27 -23.94
C PHE A 394 5.80 -22.22 -25.23
N ARG A 395 5.82 -21.09 -25.94
CA ARG A 395 6.70 -20.90 -27.09
C ARG A 395 8.13 -20.59 -26.69
N LEU A 396 8.34 -20.00 -25.51
CA LEU A 396 9.66 -19.75 -24.95
C LEU A 396 10.29 -21.00 -24.33
N TYR A 397 9.47 -21.92 -23.78
CA TYR A 397 9.94 -23.12 -23.08
C TYR A 397 10.97 -23.95 -23.85
N PRO A 398 10.82 -24.26 -25.15
CA PRO A 398 11.79 -25.09 -25.89
C PRO A 398 13.22 -24.51 -25.93
N HIS A 399 13.33 -23.18 -25.81
CA HIS A 399 14.62 -22.49 -25.81
C HIS A 399 15.35 -22.59 -24.48
N LEU A 400 14.67 -22.93 -23.39
CA LEU A 400 15.26 -23.06 -22.06
C LEU A 400 16.14 -24.30 -21.92
N LYS A 401 15.87 -25.38 -22.68
CA LYS A 401 16.64 -26.64 -22.67
C LYS A 401 16.80 -27.23 -21.25
N VAL A 402 15.73 -27.26 -20.49
CA VAL A 402 15.71 -27.69 -19.07
C VAL A 402 15.01 -29.05 -18.86
N ASP A 403 14.83 -29.85 -19.92
CA ASP A 403 14.08 -31.10 -19.88
C ASP A 403 14.65 -32.10 -18.86
N ASP A 404 15.97 -32.07 -18.63
CA ASP A 404 16.67 -32.94 -17.67
C ASP A 404 16.83 -32.30 -16.26
N ASP A 405 16.30 -31.10 -16.03
CA ASP A 405 16.44 -30.36 -14.78
C ASP A 405 15.10 -29.84 -14.25
N ALA A 406 14.36 -30.75 -13.60
CA ALA A 406 13.00 -30.46 -13.11
C ALA A 406 12.94 -29.25 -12.15
N SER A 407 13.96 -29.05 -11.31
CA SER A 407 14.01 -27.91 -10.38
C SER A 407 14.14 -26.59 -11.12
N HIS A 408 15.01 -26.55 -12.12
CA HIS A 408 15.23 -25.36 -12.95
C HIS A 408 14.03 -25.09 -13.87
N ALA A 409 13.44 -26.16 -14.43
CA ALA A 409 12.22 -26.05 -15.24
C ALA A 409 11.06 -25.46 -14.44
N PHE A 410 10.86 -25.93 -13.18
CA PHE A 410 9.83 -25.39 -12.28
C PHE A 410 10.07 -23.91 -11.96
N TYR A 411 11.29 -23.56 -11.60
CA TYR A 411 11.67 -22.15 -11.28
C TYR A 411 11.40 -21.23 -12.49
N LEU A 412 11.93 -21.57 -13.66
CA LEU A 412 11.74 -20.76 -14.87
C LEU A 412 10.26 -20.72 -15.31
N GLY A 413 9.52 -21.81 -15.11
CA GLY A 413 8.08 -21.84 -15.37
C GLY A 413 7.30 -20.87 -14.50
N VAL A 414 7.63 -20.79 -13.20
CA VAL A 414 7.04 -19.80 -12.28
C VAL A 414 7.38 -18.38 -12.69
N GLU A 415 8.63 -18.11 -13.04
CA GLU A 415 9.07 -16.78 -13.47
C GLU A 415 8.44 -16.37 -14.80
N LEU A 416 8.31 -17.28 -15.77
CA LEU A 416 7.63 -17.01 -17.05
C LEU A 416 6.13 -16.74 -16.84
N ALA A 417 5.48 -17.47 -15.94
CA ALA A 417 4.06 -17.21 -15.60
C ALA A 417 3.88 -15.81 -14.97
N ARG A 418 4.79 -15.41 -14.07
CA ARG A 418 4.80 -14.04 -13.50
C ARG A 418 5.04 -12.99 -14.57
N ALA A 419 5.98 -13.23 -15.49
CA ALA A 419 6.29 -12.34 -16.60
C ALA A 419 5.06 -12.18 -17.54
N GLN A 420 4.32 -13.26 -17.82
CA GLN A 420 3.11 -13.23 -18.63
C GLN A 420 2.01 -12.39 -17.96
N ILE A 421 1.75 -12.61 -16.66
CA ILE A 421 0.79 -11.82 -15.89
C ILE A 421 1.20 -10.34 -15.91
N ALA A 422 2.49 -10.06 -15.71
CA ALA A 422 3.00 -8.69 -15.71
C ALA A 422 2.82 -8.03 -17.08
N TRP A 423 3.10 -8.73 -18.17
CA TRP A 423 2.88 -8.21 -19.51
C TRP A 423 1.39 -7.91 -19.78
N GLN A 424 0.51 -8.88 -19.48
CA GLN A 424 -0.95 -8.76 -19.70
C GLN A 424 -1.58 -7.62 -18.90
N LEU A 425 -1.18 -7.47 -17.64
CA LEU A 425 -1.75 -6.47 -16.72
C LEU A 425 -0.96 -5.17 -16.69
N LYS A 426 0.04 -5.01 -17.55
CA LYS A 426 0.94 -3.84 -17.53
C LYS A 426 1.49 -3.59 -16.14
N LYS A 427 2.10 -4.62 -15.56
CA LYS A 427 2.81 -4.58 -14.30
C LYS A 427 4.31 -4.62 -14.52
N ARG A 428 5.05 -4.04 -13.58
CA ARG A 428 6.49 -4.15 -13.56
C ARG A 428 6.91 -5.57 -13.17
N TYR A 429 7.79 -6.14 -13.95
CA TYR A 429 8.38 -7.45 -13.68
C TYR A 429 9.86 -7.31 -13.34
N SER A 430 10.29 -7.97 -12.28
CA SER A 430 11.67 -8.17 -11.90
C SER A 430 11.84 -9.66 -11.59
N GLN A 431 12.81 -10.31 -12.20
CA GLN A 431 13.08 -11.73 -11.96
C GLN A 431 13.45 -11.95 -10.50
N ASP A 432 13.00 -13.04 -9.90
CA ASP A 432 13.15 -13.39 -8.48
C ASP A 432 12.31 -12.58 -7.51
N GLU A 433 11.44 -11.69 -8.00
CA GLU A 433 10.56 -10.88 -7.17
C GLU A 433 9.09 -11.19 -7.37
N GLU A 434 8.30 -10.99 -6.33
CA GLU A 434 6.84 -11.08 -6.43
C GLU A 434 6.28 -9.82 -7.12
N LEU A 435 5.23 -10.00 -7.93
CA LEU A 435 4.51 -8.88 -8.53
C LEU A 435 3.89 -8.00 -7.43
N GLN A 436 3.88 -6.70 -7.68
CA GLN A 436 3.30 -5.73 -6.76
C GLN A 436 1.78 -5.63 -6.98
N TRP A 437 0.99 -5.68 -5.91
CA TRP A 437 -0.47 -5.64 -5.95
C TRP A 437 -1.04 -4.48 -5.12
N GLY A 438 -0.23 -3.44 -4.88
CA GLY A 438 -0.61 -2.33 -4.00
C GLY A 438 -0.94 -2.84 -2.60
N CYS A 439 -2.03 -2.36 -2.02
CA CYS A 439 -2.53 -2.81 -0.72
C CYS A 439 -3.36 -4.10 -0.75
N ASN A 440 -3.66 -4.64 -1.95
CA ASN A 440 -4.47 -5.85 -2.10
C ASN A 440 -3.76 -7.13 -1.63
N VAL A 441 -2.43 -7.10 -1.56
CA VAL A 441 -1.62 -8.23 -1.08
C VAL A 441 -0.58 -7.72 -0.09
N THR A 442 -0.61 -8.25 1.12
CA THR A 442 0.41 -7.95 2.13
C THR A 442 1.76 -8.50 1.68
N LYS A 443 2.77 -7.66 1.56
CA LYS A 443 4.15 -8.10 1.28
C LYS A 443 4.59 -9.04 2.41
N LYS A 444 4.93 -10.28 2.05
CA LYS A 444 5.60 -11.18 2.99
C LYS A 444 6.98 -10.60 3.30
N ASP A 445 7.30 -10.47 4.58
CA ASP A 445 8.64 -10.09 5.00
C ASP A 445 9.67 -10.98 4.30
N ALA A 446 10.76 -10.39 3.84
CA ALA A 446 11.85 -11.13 3.18
C ALA A 446 12.38 -12.30 4.05
N ARG A 447 12.15 -12.25 5.37
CA ARG A 447 12.46 -13.32 6.33
C ARG A 447 11.54 -14.53 6.26
N GLY A 448 10.35 -14.40 5.66
CA GLY A 448 9.38 -15.51 5.46
C GLY A 448 9.42 -16.11 4.06
N ARG A 449 10.27 -15.60 3.18
CA ARG A 449 10.54 -16.25 1.89
C ARG A 449 11.22 -17.57 2.19
N VAL A 450 10.58 -18.68 1.83
CA VAL A 450 11.27 -19.97 1.74
C VAL A 450 12.50 -19.70 0.87
N GLU A 451 13.71 -19.86 1.43
CA GLU A 451 14.92 -19.84 0.63
C GLU A 451 14.72 -20.91 -0.46
N HIS A 452 14.41 -20.46 -1.65
CA HIS A 452 14.47 -21.36 -2.80
C HIS A 452 15.92 -21.81 -2.83
N ARG A 453 16.17 -23.10 -2.54
CA ARG A 453 17.48 -23.69 -2.77
C ARG A 453 17.85 -23.26 -4.16
N GLU A 454 18.95 -22.50 -4.26
CA GLU A 454 19.50 -22.14 -5.55
C GLU A 454 19.56 -23.42 -6.36
N ALA A 455 18.85 -23.47 -7.48
CA ALA A 455 19.04 -24.48 -8.50
C ALA A 455 20.42 -24.19 -9.12
N SER A 456 21.48 -24.39 -8.31
CA SER A 456 22.81 -23.97 -8.70
C SER A 456 23.43 -25.08 -9.54
N LEU A 457 23.88 -24.72 -10.72
CA LEU A 457 24.76 -25.53 -11.59
C LEU A 457 26.02 -26.08 -10.84
N LYS A 458 26.28 -25.65 -9.60
CA LYS A 458 27.39 -26.12 -8.76
C LYS A 458 27.23 -27.57 -8.27
N GLU A 459 26.02 -28.07 -8.05
CA GLU A 459 25.83 -29.47 -7.63
C GLU A 459 26.14 -30.51 -8.70
N LYS A 460 26.02 -30.17 -9.98
CA LYS A 460 26.40 -31.09 -11.10
C LYS A 460 27.90 -31.29 -11.23
N ARG A 461 28.75 -30.39 -10.72
CA ARG A 461 30.22 -30.53 -10.78
C ARG A 461 30.79 -31.46 -9.69
N SER A 462 30.14 -31.66 -8.57
CA SER A 462 30.64 -32.54 -7.49
C SER A 462 30.39 -34.03 -7.72
N LYS A 463 29.46 -34.40 -8.61
CA LYS A 463 29.13 -35.82 -8.92
C LYS A 463 29.93 -36.43 -10.08
N LYS A 464 30.78 -35.68 -10.77
CA LYS A 464 31.66 -36.21 -11.84
C LYS A 464 33.09 -36.49 -11.41
N GLY A 465 33.41 -36.48 -10.12
CA GLY A 465 34.76 -36.64 -9.59
C GLY A 465 34.96 -37.85 -8.66
N SER A 466 34.10 -38.89 -8.74
CA SER A 466 34.36 -40.14 -8.02
C SER A 466 33.87 -41.35 -8.84
N THR A 467 34.65 -41.75 -9.78
CA THR A 467 34.81 -43.15 -10.26
C THR A 467 36.25 -43.32 -10.66
#